data_10b9427f608d507abb5b8b064aed9cc5
#
_entry.id   10b9427f608d507abb5b8b064aed9cc5
#
_cell.length_a   1.000
_cell.length_b   1.000
_cell.length_c   1.000
_cell.angle_alpha   90.00
_cell.angle_beta   90.00
_cell.angle_gamma   90.00
#
_symmetry.space_group_name_H-M   'P 1'
#
loop_
_entity.id
_entity.type
_entity.pdbx_description
1 polymer ?
#
loop_
_entity_poly.entity_id
_entity_poly.type
_entity_poly.pdbx_seq_one_letter_code
_entity_poly.pdbx_strand_id
1 'polypeptide(L)'
;RDLVRSRGLGDVYKRQALDRVTEKWTPKYPNSMKRWKDNWDAVSPIFKFSTTVRKVIYTTNAIESLNSTYRKLNRQRSVFPSDTALLKALYLSTFEATKKWTTTIRDWGQVYGELSIMYEGRLPE
;
A
#
# COMPACT_ATOMS: atom_id res chain seq x y z
N ARG A 1 1.60 -31.14 1.00
CA ARG A 1 1.04 -31.19 2.37
C ARG A 1 1.81 -30.30 3.36
N ASP A 2 3.14 -30.16 3.21
CA ASP A 2 3.97 -29.38 4.15
C ASP A 2 3.83 -27.86 4.00
N LEU A 3 3.55 -27.35 2.80
CA LEU A 3 3.34 -25.91 2.55
C LEU A 3 2.08 -25.36 3.23
N VAL A 4 1.03 -26.18 3.37
CA VAL A 4 -0.21 -25.75 4.05
C VAL A 4 -0.02 -25.73 5.56
N ARG A 5 0.73 -26.66 6.13
CA ARG A 5 1.09 -26.69 7.55
C ARG A 5 2.00 -25.53 7.94
N SER A 6 2.99 -25.20 7.09
CA SER A 6 3.90 -24.08 7.31
C SER A 6 3.16 -22.73 7.28
N ARG A 7 2.16 -22.57 6.41
CA ARG A 7 1.32 -21.36 6.37
C ARG A 7 0.48 -21.19 7.62
N GLY A 8 -0.13 -22.26 8.12
CA GLY A 8 -0.93 -22.22 9.35
C GLY A 8 -0.11 -21.87 10.59
N LEU A 9 1.10 -22.41 10.71
CA LEU A 9 2.05 -22.06 11.78
C LEU A 9 2.45 -20.57 11.71
N GLY A 10 2.74 -20.07 10.52
CA GLY A 10 3.06 -18.65 10.33
C GLY A 10 1.95 -17.71 10.80
N ASP A 11 0.71 -18.03 10.53
CA ASP A 11 -0.44 -17.22 10.93
C ASP A 11 -0.67 -17.26 12.44
N VAL A 12 -0.43 -18.40 13.10
CA VAL A 12 -0.48 -18.51 14.57
C VAL A 12 0.58 -17.62 15.21
N TYR A 13 1.83 -17.64 14.73
CA TYR A 13 2.90 -16.78 15.25
C TYR A 13 2.62 -15.28 15.08
N LYS A 14 2.04 -14.90 13.95
CA LYS A 14 1.66 -13.50 13.69
C LYS A 14 0.56 -13.03 14.65
N ARG A 15 -0.43 -13.88 14.89
CA ARG A 15 -1.50 -13.57 15.82
C ARG A 15 -0.99 -13.47 17.26
N GLN A 16 -0.12 -14.38 17.68
CA GLN A 16 0.55 -14.31 18.98
C GLN A 16 1.39 -13.04 19.12
N ALA A 17 2.09 -12.59 18.05
CA ALA A 17 2.83 -11.34 18.06
C ALA A 17 1.89 -10.13 18.24
N LEU A 18 0.74 -10.13 17.55
CA LEU A 18 -0.29 -9.10 17.72
C LEU A 18 -0.81 -9.08 19.17
N ASP A 19 -1.08 -10.25 19.75
CA ASP A 19 -1.58 -10.35 21.13
C ASP A 19 -0.56 -9.79 22.14
N ARG A 20 0.71 -10.12 22.00
CA ARG A 20 1.78 -9.57 22.84
C ARG A 20 1.91 -8.04 22.71
N VAL A 21 1.85 -7.52 21.50
CA VAL A 21 1.89 -6.07 21.26
C VAL A 21 0.67 -5.39 21.85
N THR A 22 -0.51 -6.00 21.67
CA THR A 22 -1.76 -5.50 22.21
C THR A 22 -1.71 -5.45 23.74
N GLU A 23 -1.28 -6.51 24.38
CA GLU A 23 -1.16 -6.59 25.85
C GLU A 23 -0.22 -5.49 26.37
N LYS A 24 0.91 -5.29 25.71
CA LYS A 24 1.89 -4.25 26.09
C LYS A 24 1.36 -2.83 25.93
N TRP A 25 0.62 -2.54 24.85
CA TRP A 25 0.29 -1.16 24.47
C TRP A 25 -1.15 -0.74 24.75
N THR A 26 -2.06 -1.67 25.03
CA THR A 26 -3.45 -1.35 25.36
C THR A 26 -3.59 -0.36 26.54
N PRO A 27 -2.79 -0.46 27.63
CA PRO A 27 -2.90 0.52 28.72
C PRO A 27 -2.64 1.96 28.29
N LYS A 28 -1.76 2.15 27.27
CA LYS A 28 -1.39 3.47 26.78
C LYS A 28 -2.20 3.91 25.55
N TYR A 29 -2.53 2.99 24.68
CA TYR A 29 -3.20 3.27 23.39
C TYR A 29 -4.34 2.28 23.10
N PRO A 30 -5.40 2.27 23.92
CA PRO A 30 -6.46 1.25 23.81
C PRO A 30 -7.18 1.28 22.46
N ASN A 31 -7.50 2.46 21.93
CA ASN A 31 -8.19 2.61 20.66
C ASN A 31 -7.35 2.16 19.46
N SER A 32 -6.05 2.41 19.49
CA SER A 32 -5.14 1.98 18.42
C SER A 32 -5.02 0.46 18.41
N MET A 33 -4.88 -0.17 19.59
CA MET A 33 -4.79 -1.62 19.69
C MET A 33 -6.10 -2.29 19.30
N LYS A 34 -7.24 -1.71 19.67
CA LYS A 34 -8.55 -2.19 19.24
C LYS A 34 -8.68 -2.18 17.71
N ARG A 35 -8.26 -1.09 17.04
CA ARG A 35 -8.29 -0.99 15.58
C ARG A 35 -7.44 -2.07 14.91
N TRP A 36 -6.29 -2.39 15.43
CA TRP A 36 -5.45 -3.47 14.91
C TRP A 36 -6.12 -4.83 15.03
N LYS A 37 -6.76 -5.12 16.16
CA LYS A 37 -7.50 -6.37 16.36
C LYS A 37 -8.72 -6.47 15.45
N ASP A 38 -9.53 -5.42 15.41
CA ASP A 38 -10.78 -5.39 14.64
C ASP A 38 -10.52 -5.50 13.11
N ASN A 39 -9.38 -5.01 12.63
CA ASN A 39 -9.02 -5.01 11.21
C ASN A 39 -7.96 -6.08 10.86
N TRP A 40 -7.65 -7.00 11.75
CA TRP A 40 -6.59 -7.97 11.53
C TRP A 40 -6.78 -8.80 10.26
N ASP A 41 -7.98 -9.23 9.98
CA ASP A 41 -8.29 -10.04 8.79
C ASP A 41 -8.09 -9.26 7.49
N ALA A 42 -8.27 -7.94 7.52
CA ALA A 42 -7.99 -7.07 6.39
C ALA A 42 -6.49 -6.75 6.23
N VAL A 43 -5.75 -6.69 7.33
CA VAL A 43 -4.32 -6.33 7.32
C VAL A 43 -3.41 -7.54 7.16
N SER A 44 -3.76 -8.67 7.76
CA SER A 44 -2.92 -9.88 7.76
C SER A 44 -2.55 -10.43 6.37
N PRO A 45 -3.34 -10.24 5.29
CA PRO A 45 -2.96 -10.66 3.95
C PRO A 45 -1.62 -10.10 3.46
N ILE A 46 -1.17 -8.95 3.98
CA ILE A 46 0.14 -8.36 3.62
C ILE A 46 1.30 -9.33 3.89
N PHE A 47 1.15 -10.22 4.85
CA PHE A 47 2.19 -11.19 5.19
C PHE A 47 2.28 -12.37 4.20
N LYS A 48 1.38 -12.46 3.22
CA LYS A 48 1.48 -13.42 2.11
C LYS A 48 2.57 -13.06 1.12
N PHE A 49 2.93 -11.77 1.08
CA PHE A 49 3.94 -11.25 0.17
C PHE A 49 5.34 -11.41 0.73
N SER A 50 6.32 -11.62 -0.14
CA SER A 50 7.73 -11.61 0.22
C SER A 50 8.17 -10.27 0.83
N THR A 51 9.31 -10.25 1.48
CA THR A 51 9.91 -9.01 2.01
C THR A 51 10.14 -7.98 0.91
N THR A 52 10.52 -8.42 -0.29
CA THR A 52 10.78 -7.54 -1.43
C THR A 52 9.50 -6.83 -1.88
N VAL A 53 8.40 -7.58 -2.03
CA VAL A 53 7.08 -6.99 -2.38
C VAL A 53 6.57 -6.10 -1.26
N ARG A 54 6.70 -6.51 0.00
CA ARG A 54 6.27 -5.69 1.14
C ARG A 54 7.01 -4.35 1.22
N LYS A 55 8.29 -4.29 0.87
CA LYS A 55 9.03 -3.02 0.80
C LYS A 55 8.37 -2.03 -0.18
N VAL A 56 7.92 -2.51 -1.32
CA VAL A 56 7.21 -1.68 -2.31
C VAL A 56 5.84 -1.24 -1.77
N ILE A 57 5.09 -2.16 -1.15
CA ILE A 57 3.78 -1.85 -0.55
C ILE A 57 3.90 -0.78 0.55
N TYR A 58 4.95 -0.84 1.36
CA TYR A 58 5.19 0.14 2.43
C TYR A 58 5.62 1.52 1.92
N THR A 59 6.04 1.62 0.66
CA THR A 59 6.49 2.88 0.08
C THR A 59 5.30 3.62 -0.52
N THR A 60 4.93 4.74 0.08
CA THR A 60 3.84 5.62 -0.39
C THR A 60 4.36 6.92 -1.01
N ASN A 61 5.69 7.07 -1.15
CA ASN A 61 6.33 8.31 -1.59
C ASN A 61 5.80 8.82 -2.94
N ALA A 62 5.53 7.95 -3.91
CA ALA A 62 4.97 8.33 -5.21
C ALA A 62 3.56 8.92 -5.07
N ILE A 63 2.70 8.31 -4.27
CA ILE A 63 1.33 8.77 -4.00
C ILE A 63 1.37 10.08 -3.21
N GLU A 64 2.23 10.19 -2.20
CA GLU A 64 2.40 11.42 -1.41
C GLU A 64 2.89 12.58 -2.28
N SER A 65 3.84 12.33 -3.18
CA SER A 65 4.33 13.31 -4.14
C SER A 65 3.22 13.78 -5.08
N LEU A 66 2.43 12.85 -5.62
CA LEU A 66 1.30 13.17 -6.49
C LEU A 66 0.22 13.98 -5.73
N ASN A 67 -0.13 13.55 -4.53
CA ASN A 67 -1.09 14.27 -3.69
C ASN A 67 -0.60 15.69 -3.34
N SER A 68 0.68 15.87 -3.12
CA SER A 68 1.28 17.20 -2.93
C SER A 68 1.10 18.09 -4.15
N THR A 69 1.29 17.53 -5.34
CA THR A 69 1.05 18.22 -6.61
C THR A 69 -0.42 18.63 -6.76
N TYR A 70 -1.35 17.77 -6.43
CA TYR A 70 -2.78 18.07 -6.48
C TYR A 70 -3.19 19.15 -5.45
N ARG A 71 -2.63 19.12 -4.24
CA ARG A 71 -2.86 20.18 -3.25
C ARG A 71 -2.34 21.53 -3.75
N LYS A 72 -1.19 21.55 -4.42
CA LYS A 72 -0.65 22.76 -5.03
C LYS A 72 -1.56 23.29 -6.13
N LEU A 73 -2.05 22.42 -7.01
CA LEU A 73 -3.03 22.77 -8.03
C LEU A 73 -4.30 23.38 -7.40
N ASN A 74 -4.83 22.75 -6.37
CA ASN A 74 -6.03 23.22 -5.68
C ASN A 74 -5.85 24.58 -4.98
N ARG A 75 -4.66 24.86 -4.46
CA ARG A 75 -4.33 26.17 -3.89
C ARG A 75 -4.27 27.26 -4.95
N GLN A 76 -3.77 26.95 -6.15
CA GLN A 76 -3.68 27.90 -7.26
C GLN A 76 -5.03 28.14 -7.92
N ARG A 77 -5.88 27.13 -7.94
CA ARG A 77 -7.18 27.17 -8.61
C ARG A 77 -8.20 26.31 -7.83
N SER A 78 -8.92 26.95 -6.93
CA SER A 78 -9.86 26.28 -6.02
C SER A 78 -11.24 26.04 -6.65
N VAL A 79 -11.56 26.70 -7.76
CA VAL A 79 -12.85 26.57 -8.45
C VAL A 79 -12.62 26.19 -9.90
N PHE A 80 -13.36 25.20 -10.37
CA PHE A 80 -13.36 24.75 -11.75
C PHE A 80 -14.75 24.92 -12.34
N PRO A 81 -14.88 25.37 -13.63
CA PRO A 81 -16.19 25.61 -14.27
C PRO A 81 -16.98 24.33 -14.55
N SER A 82 -16.34 23.18 -14.60
CA SER A 82 -16.96 21.88 -14.83
C SER A 82 -16.08 20.71 -14.34
N ASP A 83 -16.67 19.54 -14.21
CA ASP A 83 -15.95 18.30 -13.88
C ASP A 83 -14.89 17.98 -14.94
N THR A 84 -15.22 18.22 -16.21
CA THR A 84 -14.28 18.03 -17.34
C THR A 84 -13.06 18.94 -17.19
N ALA A 85 -13.25 20.20 -16.79
CA ALA A 85 -12.15 21.14 -16.57
C ALA A 85 -11.25 20.68 -15.41
N LEU A 86 -11.84 20.17 -14.33
CA LEU A 86 -11.13 19.57 -13.20
C LEU A 86 -10.31 18.35 -13.64
N LEU A 87 -10.92 17.42 -14.36
CA LEU A 87 -10.25 16.21 -14.84
C LEU A 87 -9.08 16.53 -15.77
N LYS A 88 -9.24 17.51 -16.69
CA LYS A 88 -8.14 17.98 -17.54
C LYS A 88 -6.98 18.56 -16.72
N ALA A 89 -7.28 19.38 -15.71
CA ALA A 89 -6.27 19.96 -14.84
C ALA A 89 -5.52 18.89 -14.03
N LEU A 90 -6.24 17.91 -13.48
CA LEU A 90 -5.64 16.75 -12.78
C LEU A 90 -4.77 15.91 -13.72
N TYR A 91 -5.25 15.65 -14.93
CA TYR A 91 -4.48 14.91 -15.94
C TYR A 91 -3.17 15.60 -16.28
N LEU A 92 -3.20 16.89 -16.58
CA LEU A 92 -1.99 17.69 -16.91
C LEU A 92 -1.02 17.71 -15.72
N SER A 93 -1.52 17.92 -14.50
CA SER A 93 -0.68 17.89 -13.30
C SER A 93 -0.05 16.52 -13.08
N THR A 94 -0.78 15.45 -13.32
CA THR A 94 -0.26 14.06 -13.24
C THR A 94 0.81 13.83 -14.29
N PHE A 95 0.56 14.25 -15.52
CA PHE A 95 1.50 14.11 -16.62
C PHE A 95 2.82 14.83 -16.35
N GLU A 96 2.77 16.06 -15.86
CA GLU A 96 3.96 16.83 -15.47
C GLU A 96 4.71 16.22 -14.28
N ALA A 97 3.99 15.74 -13.28
CA ALA A 97 4.59 15.08 -12.12
C ALA A 97 5.29 13.78 -12.51
N THR A 98 4.66 12.96 -13.35
CA THR A 98 5.16 11.64 -13.75
C THR A 98 6.33 11.71 -14.75
N LYS A 99 6.50 12.80 -15.48
CA LYS A 99 7.70 13.02 -16.29
C LYS A 99 9.00 12.89 -15.49
N LYS A 100 8.96 13.21 -14.20
CA LYS A 100 10.10 13.13 -13.29
C LYS A 100 10.31 11.73 -12.70
N TRP A 101 9.40 10.80 -12.94
CA TRP A 101 9.48 9.43 -12.44
C TRP A 101 10.32 8.56 -13.39
N THR A 102 11.61 8.84 -13.43
CA THR A 102 12.56 8.15 -14.31
C THR A 102 13.32 7.03 -13.62
N THR A 103 13.22 6.95 -12.29
CA THR A 103 13.89 5.91 -11.51
C THR A 103 13.06 4.64 -11.49
N THR A 104 13.71 3.51 -11.81
CA THR A 104 13.09 2.19 -11.65
C THR A 104 13.00 1.82 -10.17
N ILE A 105 11.93 1.14 -9.79
CA ILE A 105 11.81 0.53 -8.46
C ILE A 105 12.84 -0.59 -8.39
N ARG A 106 13.66 -0.58 -7.34
CA ARG A 106 14.64 -1.63 -7.10
C ARG A 106 13.94 -2.99 -7.01
N ASP A 107 14.55 -4.00 -7.63
CA ASP A 107 14.04 -5.38 -7.65
C ASP A 107 12.64 -5.52 -8.29
N TRP A 108 12.23 -4.56 -9.15
CA TRP A 108 10.90 -4.57 -9.76
C TRP A 108 10.60 -5.86 -10.53
N GLY A 109 11.56 -6.41 -11.24
CA GLY A 109 11.38 -7.69 -11.96
C GLY A 109 10.99 -8.84 -11.03
N GLN A 110 11.59 -8.91 -9.84
CA GLN A 110 11.24 -9.92 -8.84
C GLN A 110 9.86 -9.67 -8.25
N VAL A 111 9.54 -8.41 -7.93
CA VAL A 111 8.22 -8.00 -7.43
C VAL A 111 7.14 -8.33 -8.43
N TYR A 112 7.36 -7.96 -9.69
CA TYR A 112 6.41 -8.21 -10.78
C TYR A 112 6.20 -9.70 -11.01
N GLY A 113 7.28 -10.49 -11.03
CA GLY A 113 7.22 -11.94 -11.18
C GLY A 113 6.41 -12.61 -10.07
N GLU A 114 6.61 -12.23 -8.81
CA GLU A 114 5.84 -12.76 -7.69
C GLU A 114 4.36 -12.39 -7.80
N LEU A 115 4.05 -11.13 -8.11
CA LEU A 115 2.68 -10.67 -8.26
C LEU A 115 1.97 -11.33 -9.46
N SER A 116 2.69 -11.56 -10.55
CA SER A 116 2.14 -12.26 -11.75
C SER A 116 1.74 -13.69 -11.44
N ILE A 117 2.52 -14.38 -10.61
CA ILE A 117 2.19 -15.74 -10.16
C ILE A 117 0.98 -15.71 -9.19
N MET A 118 0.96 -14.77 -8.25
CA MET A 118 -0.11 -14.68 -7.25
C MET A 118 -1.45 -14.22 -7.84
N TYR A 119 -1.40 -13.41 -8.89
CA TYR A 119 -2.55 -12.75 -9.51
C TYR A 119 -2.55 -12.96 -11.02
N GLU A 120 -2.50 -14.22 -11.42
CA GLU A 120 -2.48 -14.62 -12.84
C GLU A 120 -3.60 -13.94 -13.63
N GLY A 121 -3.25 -13.38 -14.79
CA GLY A 121 -4.17 -12.69 -15.67
C GLY A 121 -4.69 -11.32 -15.21
N ARG A 122 -4.21 -10.80 -14.09
CA ARG A 122 -4.60 -9.47 -13.60
C ARG A 122 -3.58 -8.37 -13.89
N LEU A 123 -2.34 -8.73 -14.14
CA LEU A 123 -1.29 -7.77 -14.48
C LEU A 123 -1.12 -7.71 -16.00
N PRO A 124 -0.86 -6.53 -16.58
CA PRO A 124 -0.55 -6.40 -18.00
C PRO A 124 0.74 -7.14 -18.34
N GLU A 125 0.81 -7.73 -19.54
CA GLU A 125 2.03 -8.34 -20.06
C GLU A 125 3.09 -7.30 -20.41
#